data_dff10a9b44133c336afb71afd7d2a59f
#
_entry.id   dff10a9b44133c336afb71afd7d2a59f
#
_cell.length_a   1.000
_cell.length_b   1.000
_cell.length_c   1.000
_cell.angle_alpha   90.00
_cell.angle_beta   90.00
_cell.angle_gamma   90.00
#
_symmetry.space_group_name_H-M   'P 1'
#
loop_
_entity.id
_entity.type
_entity.pdbx_description
1 polymer ?
#
loop_
_entity_poly.entity_id
_entity_poly.type
_entity_poly.pdbx_seq_one_letter_code
_entity_poly.pdbx_strand_id
1 'polypeptide(L)'
;MVTAIIDVPREGLAAVESDATTTERPQRRVVVAEELGYCWGVRRALDIVQDAAGRGGPIAPIGDVIHNPQVVERLRSRGVEGAGSVDEAVGRGFRRVAITAHGMGPHLAEQASSAGVELVDTTCPLVTKVQRLAQKLVRQGYFLVVYGDSYHPEVKSVIAWAGTSKAIAAKKISDLPWNAKRGESGEGKIVPPRKVGVVSQTTKNVDELMKFAMELQSMVVPEGGEFRLCNTICEPTSERQHALKRLVERDHVDLILAIGGKKSSNTARLAEVGNSMGVRSYHIERPEEIEDAWLAEATTVGVTAGASTPDDVIEDVVGALAARGYAPPEGGIRHIDPDYVPAF
;
A
#
# COMPACT_ATOMS: atom_id res chain seq x y z
N MET A 1 28.71 37.36 -89.83
CA MET A 1 28.42 36.32 -88.83
C MET A 1 29.07 36.76 -87.55
N VAL A 2 28.29 37.23 -86.62
CA VAL A 2 28.78 37.79 -85.37
C VAL A 2 28.46 36.72 -84.30
N THR A 3 29.55 36.20 -83.69
CA THR A 3 29.44 35.25 -82.54
C THR A 3 29.48 36.07 -81.29
N ALA A 4 28.36 36.10 -80.55
CA ALA A 4 28.28 36.71 -79.24
C ALA A 4 28.75 35.70 -78.14
N ILE A 5 29.74 36.10 -77.43
CA ILE A 5 30.24 35.39 -76.18
C ILE A 5 29.42 35.92 -75.03
N ILE A 6 28.66 35.07 -74.39
CA ILE A 6 27.93 35.38 -73.12
C ILE A 6 28.84 34.99 -71.94
N ASP A 7 29.24 36.00 -71.18
CA ASP A 7 30.00 35.88 -69.96
C ASP A 7 29.02 35.53 -68.81
N VAL A 8 29.25 34.41 -68.07
CA VAL A 8 28.46 33.97 -66.97
C VAL A 8 29.24 34.26 -65.69
N PRO A 9 28.69 35.06 -64.73
CA PRO A 9 29.38 35.32 -63.46
C PRO A 9 29.37 34.06 -62.61
N ARG A 10 30.52 33.68 -62.09
CA ARG A 10 30.65 32.69 -61.03
C ARG A 10 30.27 33.35 -59.71
N GLU A 11 29.04 33.25 -59.29
CA GLU A 11 28.62 33.52 -57.92
C GLU A 11 28.91 32.32 -57.02
N GLY A 12 29.39 32.63 -55.83
CA GLY A 12 30.02 31.74 -54.87
C GLY A 12 29.12 30.61 -54.37
N LEU A 13 29.72 29.44 -54.26
CA LEU A 13 29.26 28.36 -53.42
C LEU A 13 29.31 28.81 -51.94
N ALA A 14 28.19 29.26 -51.42
CA ALA A 14 28.00 29.39 -49.99
C ALA A 14 28.08 27.97 -49.39
N ALA A 15 29.03 27.79 -48.50
CA ALA A 15 29.11 26.60 -47.66
C ALA A 15 27.82 26.47 -46.85
N VAL A 16 27.08 25.39 -47.10
CA VAL A 16 25.97 24.99 -46.27
C VAL A 16 26.61 24.50 -44.95
N GLU A 17 26.67 25.38 -43.95
CA GLU A 17 26.91 24.96 -42.59
C GLU A 17 25.79 23.95 -42.24
N SER A 18 26.19 22.69 -42.08
CA SER A 18 25.34 21.66 -41.49
C SER A 18 25.09 22.06 -40.06
N ASP A 19 23.93 22.64 -39.82
CA ASP A 19 23.37 22.81 -38.48
C ASP A 19 23.13 21.40 -37.92
N ALA A 20 24.18 20.83 -37.32
CA ALA A 20 24.08 19.65 -36.51
C ALA A 20 23.30 20.07 -35.27
N THR A 21 21.95 20.07 -35.36
CA THR A 21 21.09 20.05 -34.18
C THR A 21 21.48 18.84 -33.38
N THR A 22 22.37 19.09 -32.42
CA THR A 22 22.64 18.17 -31.31
C THR A 22 21.30 18.01 -30.61
N THR A 23 20.55 16.98 -30.96
CA THR A 23 19.41 16.56 -30.16
C THR A 23 19.97 16.12 -28.82
N GLU A 24 20.03 17.06 -27.87
CA GLU A 24 20.33 16.75 -26.49
C GLU A 24 19.35 15.64 -26.08
N ARG A 25 19.89 14.46 -25.76
CA ARG A 25 19.05 13.40 -25.19
C ARG A 25 18.36 13.98 -23.99
N PRO A 26 17.04 13.83 -23.84
CA PRO A 26 16.32 14.35 -22.69
C PRO A 26 17.02 13.88 -21.43
N GLN A 27 17.32 14.81 -20.53
CA GLN A 27 18.06 14.53 -19.31
C GLN A 27 17.24 13.55 -18.48
N ARG A 28 17.82 12.37 -18.20
CA ARG A 28 17.19 11.37 -17.34
C ARG A 28 17.04 11.93 -15.94
N ARG A 29 15.87 11.79 -15.34
CA ARG A 29 15.60 12.35 -14.01
C ARG A 29 14.75 11.42 -13.14
N VAL A 30 14.89 11.57 -11.82
CA VAL A 30 14.01 10.97 -10.83
C VAL A 30 13.02 12.01 -10.34
N VAL A 31 11.75 11.62 -10.23
CA VAL A 31 10.71 12.41 -9.55
C VAL A 31 10.15 11.58 -8.40
N VAL A 32 10.05 12.17 -7.23
CA VAL A 32 9.59 11.49 -6.01
C VAL A 32 8.18 11.94 -5.67
N ALA A 33 7.32 11.00 -5.28
CA ALA A 33 5.97 11.31 -4.85
C ALA A 33 5.97 12.24 -3.62
N GLU A 34 5.03 13.18 -3.56
CA GLU A 34 4.92 14.13 -2.45
C GLU A 34 4.65 13.45 -1.11
N GLU A 35 3.94 12.29 -1.15
CA GLU A 35 3.61 11.48 0.02
C GLU A 35 4.16 10.06 -0.15
N LEU A 36 5.14 9.67 0.66
CA LEU A 36 5.78 8.36 0.63
C LEU A 36 6.41 8.00 1.98
N GLY A 37 6.83 6.74 2.14
CA GLY A 37 7.51 6.28 3.36
C GLY A 37 6.57 6.09 4.56
N TYR A 38 7.13 6.08 5.77
CA TYR A 38 6.36 5.77 6.98
C TYR A 38 5.15 6.67 7.17
N CYS A 39 3.99 6.05 7.42
CA CYS A 39 2.85 6.80 7.95
C CYS A 39 2.93 6.92 9.48
N TRP A 40 2.17 7.87 10.04
CA TRP A 40 2.09 8.05 11.49
C TRP A 40 1.74 6.77 12.25
N GLY A 41 0.78 5.98 11.79
CA GLY A 41 0.37 4.73 12.46
C GLY A 41 1.48 3.69 12.54
N VAL A 42 2.32 3.61 11.50
CA VAL A 42 3.50 2.74 11.46
C VAL A 42 4.58 3.26 12.42
N ARG A 43 4.92 4.56 12.37
CA ARG A 43 5.90 5.16 13.30
C ARG A 43 5.50 4.89 14.75
N ARG A 44 4.25 5.20 15.12
CA ARG A 44 3.72 4.93 16.45
C ARG A 44 3.87 3.47 16.88
N ALA A 45 3.58 2.51 15.99
CA ALA A 45 3.71 1.09 16.34
C ALA A 45 5.18 0.69 16.58
N LEU A 46 6.09 1.21 15.76
CA LEU A 46 7.54 0.98 15.91
C LEU A 46 8.07 1.59 17.19
N ASP A 47 7.68 2.81 17.52
CA ASP A 47 8.11 3.52 18.74
C ASP A 47 7.65 2.77 19.99
N ILE A 48 6.38 2.35 20.05
CA ILE A 48 5.84 1.62 21.19
C ILE A 48 6.59 0.30 21.39
N VAL A 49 6.82 -0.49 20.34
CA VAL A 49 7.49 -1.79 20.49
C VAL A 49 8.96 -1.66 20.85
N GLN A 50 9.65 -0.65 20.31
CA GLN A 50 11.06 -0.37 20.64
C GLN A 50 11.22 0.14 22.08
N ASP A 51 10.36 1.08 22.48
CA ASP A 51 10.29 1.57 23.84
C ASP A 51 10.01 0.45 24.85
N ALA A 52 9.07 -0.44 24.49
CA ALA A 52 8.77 -1.58 25.31
C ALA A 52 10.00 -2.50 25.45
N ALA A 53 10.69 -2.83 24.36
CA ALA A 53 11.90 -3.63 24.40
C ALA A 53 13.02 -2.95 25.21
N GLY A 54 13.22 -1.65 25.05
CA GLY A 54 14.25 -0.88 25.77
C GLY A 54 14.03 -0.82 27.29
N ARG A 55 12.78 -0.73 27.74
CA ARG A 55 12.44 -0.61 29.18
C ARG A 55 12.30 -1.94 29.89
N GLY A 56 11.82 -2.97 29.24
CA GLY A 56 11.42 -4.23 29.89
C GLY A 56 12.10 -5.48 29.35
N GLY A 57 13.09 -5.36 28.50
CA GLY A 57 13.77 -6.46 27.80
C GLY A 57 13.02 -7.00 26.59
N PRO A 58 13.44 -8.16 26.05
CA PRO A 58 12.94 -8.68 24.79
C PRO A 58 11.41 -8.84 24.75
N ILE A 59 10.83 -8.54 23.57
CA ILE A 59 9.39 -8.60 23.31
C ILE A 59 9.12 -9.37 22.02
N ALA A 60 8.09 -10.22 22.00
CA ALA A 60 7.68 -10.97 20.83
C ALA A 60 6.36 -10.43 20.27
N PRO A 61 6.39 -9.66 19.17
CA PRO A 61 5.19 -9.40 18.38
C PRO A 61 4.60 -10.70 17.84
N ILE A 62 3.28 -10.85 17.89
CA ILE A 62 2.61 -12.00 17.28
C ILE A 62 2.43 -11.73 15.79
N GLY A 63 3.41 -12.18 15.00
CA GLY A 63 3.63 -11.83 13.60
C GLY A 63 4.61 -10.67 13.41
N ASP A 64 4.66 -10.13 12.18
CA ASP A 64 5.50 -8.98 11.86
C ASP A 64 4.81 -7.69 12.35
N VAL A 65 5.53 -6.83 13.09
CA VAL A 65 4.99 -5.52 13.55
C VAL A 65 4.41 -4.74 12.38
N ILE A 66 5.14 -4.73 11.27
CA ILE A 66 4.76 -4.16 9.97
C ILE A 66 5.28 -5.05 8.85
N HIS A 67 4.71 -4.95 7.65
CA HIS A 67 5.14 -5.73 6.48
C HIS A 67 6.34 -5.09 5.76
N ASN A 68 7.51 -5.10 6.43
CA ASN A 68 8.79 -4.70 5.83
C ASN A 68 9.93 -5.55 6.41
N PRO A 69 10.58 -6.44 5.60
CA PRO A 69 11.61 -7.35 6.09
C PRO A 69 12.84 -6.65 6.67
N GLN A 70 13.24 -5.52 6.09
CA GLN A 70 14.41 -4.76 6.55
C GLN A 70 14.17 -4.17 7.94
N VAL A 71 12.96 -3.68 8.18
CA VAL A 71 12.56 -3.15 9.49
C VAL A 71 12.47 -4.28 10.53
N VAL A 72 11.89 -5.44 10.14
CA VAL A 72 11.82 -6.61 11.01
C VAL A 72 13.22 -7.07 11.45
N GLU A 73 14.20 -7.08 10.53
CA GLU A 73 15.58 -7.44 10.87
C GLU A 73 16.25 -6.42 11.79
N ARG A 74 16.03 -5.11 11.57
CA ARG A 74 16.51 -4.05 12.48
C ARG A 74 15.89 -4.14 13.87
N LEU A 75 14.62 -4.50 13.95
CA LEU A 75 13.93 -4.71 15.24
C LEU A 75 14.50 -5.91 15.99
N ARG A 76 14.86 -6.98 15.28
CA ARG A 76 15.47 -8.16 15.88
C ARG A 76 16.76 -7.83 16.65
N SER A 77 17.63 -7.01 16.08
CA SER A 77 18.86 -6.56 16.75
C SER A 77 18.61 -5.72 18.02
N ARG A 78 17.37 -5.23 18.19
CA ARG A 78 16.92 -4.45 19.36
C ARG A 78 16.08 -5.26 20.35
N GLY A 79 16.06 -6.59 20.23
CA GLY A 79 15.29 -7.48 21.13
C GLY A 79 13.79 -7.57 20.80
N VAL A 80 13.38 -7.17 19.59
CA VAL A 80 12.00 -7.33 19.09
C VAL A 80 12.00 -8.46 18.08
N GLU A 81 11.51 -9.64 18.45
CA GLU A 81 11.57 -10.83 17.61
C GLU A 81 10.20 -11.51 17.50
N GLY A 82 9.65 -11.57 16.28
CA GLY A 82 8.32 -12.10 16.01
C GLY A 82 8.16 -13.57 16.40
N ALA A 83 6.96 -13.91 16.86
CA ALA A 83 6.49 -15.26 17.11
C ALA A 83 5.16 -15.51 16.40
N GLY A 84 4.85 -16.76 16.06
CA GLY A 84 3.60 -17.12 15.39
C GLY A 84 2.41 -17.18 16.34
N SER A 85 2.64 -17.37 17.64
CA SER A 85 1.61 -17.43 18.69
C SER A 85 2.15 -17.02 20.06
N VAL A 86 1.24 -16.80 21.01
CA VAL A 86 1.61 -16.57 22.42
C VAL A 86 2.35 -17.78 22.99
N ASP A 87 1.88 -18.99 22.69
CA ASP A 87 2.51 -20.23 23.20
C ASP A 87 3.94 -20.39 22.67
N GLU A 88 4.17 -20.08 21.39
CA GLU A 88 5.53 -20.08 20.83
C GLU A 88 6.41 -19.04 21.52
N ALA A 89 5.90 -17.81 21.71
CA ALA A 89 6.64 -16.76 22.40
C ALA A 89 7.04 -17.20 23.82
N VAL A 90 6.11 -17.78 24.60
CA VAL A 90 6.35 -18.29 25.92
C VAL A 90 7.37 -19.44 25.92
N GLY A 91 7.23 -20.38 24.98
CA GLY A 91 8.18 -21.49 24.78
C GLY A 91 9.60 -21.04 24.46
N ARG A 92 9.76 -19.88 23.82
CA ARG A 92 11.05 -19.22 23.53
C ARG A 92 11.54 -18.35 24.70
N GLY A 93 10.81 -18.29 25.79
CA GLY A 93 11.21 -17.56 27.02
C GLY A 93 10.80 -16.11 27.08
N PHE A 94 10.00 -15.61 26.11
CA PHE A 94 9.48 -14.25 26.19
C PHE A 94 8.47 -14.10 27.32
N ARG A 95 8.55 -12.99 28.03
CA ARG A 95 7.61 -12.58 29.08
C ARG A 95 6.68 -11.47 28.65
N ARG A 96 6.87 -10.99 27.41
CA ARG A 96 6.14 -9.86 26.80
C ARG A 96 5.84 -10.20 25.36
N VAL A 97 4.59 -9.96 24.97
CA VAL A 97 4.13 -10.12 23.60
C VAL A 97 3.53 -8.81 23.10
N ALA A 98 3.53 -8.59 21.79
CA ALA A 98 2.92 -7.40 21.23
C ALA A 98 1.87 -7.75 20.16
N ILE A 99 0.78 -6.96 20.14
CA ILE A 99 -0.12 -6.88 18.99
C ILE A 99 0.57 -6.04 17.92
N THR A 100 0.50 -6.46 16.65
CA THR A 100 1.09 -5.72 15.53
C THR A 100 0.25 -4.51 15.14
N ALA A 101 0.78 -3.64 14.30
CA ALA A 101 0.04 -2.48 13.76
C ALA A 101 -1.29 -2.84 13.07
N HIS A 102 -1.40 -4.07 12.55
CA HIS A 102 -2.59 -4.60 11.88
C HIS A 102 -3.73 -4.98 12.84
N GLY A 103 -3.45 -4.97 14.14
CA GLY A 103 -4.38 -5.46 15.16
C GLY A 103 -4.50 -6.97 15.17
N MET A 104 -5.14 -7.49 16.22
CA MET A 104 -5.46 -8.91 16.40
C MET A 104 -6.85 -9.06 17.01
N GLY A 105 -7.38 -10.30 17.00
CA GLY A 105 -8.66 -10.60 17.63
C GLY A 105 -8.61 -10.46 19.16
N PRO A 106 -9.77 -10.29 19.82
CA PRO A 106 -9.85 -10.09 21.27
C PRO A 106 -9.29 -11.26 22.10
N HIS A 107 -9.34 -12.48 21.55
CA HIS A 107 -8.83 -13.69 22.18
C HIS A 107 -7.32 -13.64 22.53
N LEU A 108 -6.54 -12.79 21.85
CA LEU A 108 -5.11 -12.66 22.13
C LEU A 108 -4.86 -12.09 23.54
N ALA A 109 -5.68 -11.15 24.00
CA ALA A 109 -5.57 -10.60 25.33
C ALA A 109 -5.84 -11.66 26.40
N GLU A 110 -6.81 -12.55 26.16
CA GLU A 110 -7.13 -13.68 27.03
C GLU A 110 -5.99 -14.70 27.06
N GLN A 111 -5.41 -15.02 25.89
CA GLN A 111 -4.25 -15.92 25.79
C GLN A 111 -3.04 -15.36 26.53
N ALA A 112 -2.71 -14.08 26.31
CA ALA A 112 -1.59 -13.45 27.03
C ALA A 112 -1.78 -13.45 28.55
N SER A 113 -2.99 -13.10 29.01
CA SER A 113 -3.34 -13.14 30.44
C SER A 113 -3.22 -14.55 31.04
N SER A 114 -3.76 -15.57 30.33
CA SER A 114 -3.70 -16.96 30.77
C SER A 114 -2.27 -17.51 30.82
N ALA A 115 -1.41 -17.05 29.92
CA ALA A 115 0.00 -17.39 29.83
C ALA A 115 0.87 -16.61 30.84
N GLY A 116 0.31 -15.62 31.55
CA GLY A 116 1.02 -14.77 32.50
C GLY A 116 2.08 -13.87 31.84
N VAL A 117 1.87 -13.47 30.60
CA VAL A 117 2.76 -12.55 29.85
C VAL A 117 2.13 -11.17 29.70
N GLU A 118 2.98 -10.13 29.70
CA GLU A 118 2.56 -8.76 29.44
C GLU A 118 2.18 -8.58 27.95
N LEU A 119 1.04 -7.95 27.71
CA LEU A 119 0.59 -7.63 26.35
C LEU A 119 0.79 -6.14 26.07
N VAL A 120 1.55 -5.85 25.00
CA VAL A 120 1.75 -4.49 24.48
C VAL A 120 0.93 -4.31 23.20
N ASP A 121 0.04 -3.34 23.18
CA ASP A 121 -0.82 -3.08 22.02
C ASP A 121 -0.23 -1.99 21.11
N THR A 122 0.23 -2.37 19.94
CA THR A 122 0.70 -1.45 18.89
C THR A 122 -0.30 -1.25 17.77
N THR A 123 -1.54 -1.72 17.92
CA THR A 123 -2.60 -1.58 16.92
C THR A 123 -2.71 -0.13 16.46
N CYS A 124 -2.71 0.09 15.13
CA CYS A 124 -2.95 1.41 14.59
C CYS A 124 -4.36 1.89 14.97
N PRO A 125 -4.51 3.12 15.49
CA PRO A 125 -5.82 3.66 15.85
C PRO A 125 -6.86 3.66 14.73
N LEU A 126 -6.40 3.81 13.47
CA LEU A 126 -7.29 3.70 12.30
C LEU A 126 -7.82 2.28 12.12
N VAL A 127 -7.03 1.25 12.40
CA VAL A 127 -7.50 -0.15 12.43
C VAL A 127 -8.47 -0.37 13.59
N THR A 128 -8.17 0.17 14.77
CA THR A 128 -9.09 0.10 15.95
C THR A 128 -10.46 0.74 15.62
N LYS A 129 -10.47 1.83 14.85
CA LYS A 129 -11.71 2.47 14.37
C LYS A 129 -12.54 1.52 13.49
N VAL A 130 -11.89 0.78 12.57
CA VAL A 130 -12.56 -0.23 11.74
C VAL A 130 -13.13 -1.37 12.59
N GLN A 131 -12.37 -1.90 13.55
CA GLN A 131 -12.83 -2.95 14.47
C GLN A 131 -14.08 -2.52 15.26
N ARG A 132 -14.07 -1.31 15.82
CA ARG A 132 -15.22 -0.74 16.54
C ARG A 132 -16.45 -0.54 15.64
N LEU A 133 -16.22 -0.11 14.40
CA LEU A 133 -17.29 0.09 13.43
C LEU A 133 -17.89 -1.25 12.99
N ALA A 134 -17.07 -2.28 12.78
CA ALA A 134 -17.50 -3.63 12.49
C ALA A 134 -18.41 -4.18 13.60
N GLN A 135 -18.00 -4.05 14.86
CA GLN A 135 -18.81 -4.43 16.02
C GLN A 135 -20.14 -3.66 16.06
N LYS A 136 -20.11 -2.36 15.78
CA LYS A 136 -21.31 -1.51 15.77
C LYS A 136 -22.33 -1.99 14.73
N LEU A 137 -21.86 -2.27 13.50
CA LEU A 137 -22.72 -2.78 12.42
C LEU A 137 -23.35 -4.12 12.80
N VAL A 138 -22.55 -5.04 13.32
CA VAL A 138 -23.06 -6.37 13.75
C VAL A 138 -24.10 -6.24 14.87
N ARG A 139 -23.86 -5.39 15.89
CA ARG A 139 -24.84 -5.11 16.96
C ARG A 139 -26.14 -4.48 16.43
N GLN A 140 -26.08 -3.76 15.31
CA GLN A 140 -27.26 -3.21 14.63
C GLN A 140 -27.96 -4.24 13.70
N GLY A 141 -27.51 -5.48 13.70
CA GLY A 141 -28.10 -6.59 12.94
C GLY A 141 -27.63 -6.71 11.49
N TYR A 142 -26.59 -6.00 11.08
CA TYR A 142 -26.03 -6.14 9.74
C TYR A 142 -25.19 -7.41 9.62
N PHE A 143 -25.31 -8.08 8.48
CA PHE A 143 -24.29 -9.00 8.00
C PHE A 143 -23.09 -8.16 7.55
N LEU A 144 -21.93 -8.46 8.11
CA LEU A 144 -20.71 -7.67 7.85
C LEU A 144 -19.97 -8.22 6.64
N VAL A 145 -19.68 -7.37 5.67
CA VAL A 145 -18.73 -7.63 4.59
C VAL A 145 -17.51 -6.75 4.80
N VAL A 146 -16.34 -7.35 4.93
CA VAL A 146 -15.06 -6.65 4.98
C VAL A 146 -14.44 -6.68 3.59
N TYR A 147 -14.47 -5.56 2.88
CA TYR A 147 -13.82 -5.44 1.57
C TYR A 147 -12.31 -5.49 1.75
N GLY A 148 -11.69 -6.62 1.42
CA GLY A 148 -10.28 -6.82 1.64
C GLY A 148 -9.81 -8.25 1.40
N ASP A 149 -8.54 -8.49 1.69
CA ASP A 149 -7.92 -9.79 1.55
C ASP A 149 -8.18 -10.65 2.78
N SER A 150 -8.85 -11.80 2.60
CA SER A 150 -9.22 -12.70 3.71
C SER A 150 -8.02 -13.25 4.48
N TYR A 151 -6.85 -13.31 3.88
CA TYR A 151 -5.62 -13.79 4.53
C TYR A 151 -4.86 -12.68 5.27
N HIS A 152 -5.16 -11.42 5.00
CA HIS A 152 -4.46 -10.29 5.60
C HIS A 152 -4.75 -10.20 7.11
N PRO A 153 -3.72 -9.98 7.97
CA PRO A 153 -3.89 -9.88 9.43
C PRO A 153 -4.95 -8.87 9.86
N GLU A 154 -4.99 -7.68 9.25
CA GLU A 154 -5.97 -6.64 9.55
C GLU A 154 -7.41 -7.13 9.31
N VAL A 155 -7.67 -7.78 8.17
CA VAL A 155 -9.02 -8.28 7.83
C VAL A 155 -9.45 -9.37 8.81
N LYS A 156 -8.53 -10.30 9.13
CA LYS A 156 -8.78 -11.32 10.18
C LYS A 156 -9.08 -10.69 11.53
N SER A 157 -8.34 -9.65 11.91
CA SER A 157 -8.55 -8.90 13.13
C SER A 157 -9.96 -8.26 13.17
N VAL A 158 -10.36 -7.57 12.11
CA VAL A 158 -11.69 -6.92 12.00
C VAL A 158 -12.82 -7.95 12.10
N ILE A 159 -12.70 -9.10 11.42
CA ILE A 159 -13.69 -10.19 11.49
C ILE A 159 -13.74 -10.79 12.90
N ALA A 160 -12.60 -11.02 13.55
CA ALA A 160 -12.55 -11.53 14.91
C ALA A 160 -13.22 -10.58 15.92
N TRP A 161 -13.01 -9.26 15.77
CA TRP A 161 -13.69 -8.25 16.58
C TRP A 161 -15.19 -8.13 16.29
N ALA A 162 -15.65 -8.48 15.10
CA ALA A 162 -17.07 -8.57 14.80
C ALA A 162 -17.78 -9.61 15.67
N GLY A 163 -17.07 -10.67 16.09
CA GLY A 163 -17.55 -11.65 17.08
C GLY A 163 -18.77 -12.45 16.62
N THR A 164 -18.90 -12.70 15.32
CA THR A 164 -20.08 -13.38 14.74
C THR A 164 -19.71 -14.17 13.49
N SER A 165 -20.47 -15.24 13.22
CA SER A 165 -20.44 -15.97 11.96
C SER A 165 -21.07 -15.18 10.77
N LYS A 166 -21.71 -14.04 11.05
CA LYS A 166 -22.31 -13.15 10.04
C LYS A 166 -21.31 -12.10 9.56
N ALA A 167 -20.04 -12.48 9.40
CA ALA A 167 -18.98 -11.62 8.91
C ALA A 167 -18.13 -12.38 7.89
N ILE A 168 -17.82 -11.76 6.76
CA ILE A 168 -17.03 -12.36 5.69
C ILE A 168 -16.11 -11.32 5.05
N ALA A 169 -14.94 -11.76 4.57
CA ALA A 169 -14.08 -10.97 3.71
C ALA A 169 -14.42 -11.24 2.24
N ALA A 170 -14.43 -10.19 1.42
CA ALA A 170 -14.63 -10.30 -0.01
C ALA A 170 -13.86 -9.21 -0.76
N LYS A 171 -13.31 -9.54 -1.93
CA LYS A 171 -12.71 -8.58 -2.89
C LYS A 171 -13.59 -8.38 -4.13
N LYS A 172 -14.46 -9.32 -4.41
CA LYS A 172 -15.39 -9.32 -5.53
C LYS A 172 -16.71 -9.98 -5.12
N ILE A 173 -17.76 -9.68 -5.83
CA ILE A 173 -19.09 -10.20 -5.53
C ILE A 173 -19.14 -11.73 -5.56
N SER A 174 -18.34 -12.36 -6.43
CA SER A 174 -18.24 -13.83 -6.49
C SER A 174 -17.67 -14.49 -5.23
N ASP A 175 -17.06 -13.74 -4.33
CA ASP A 175 -16.56 -14.25 -3.05
C ASP A 175 -17.69 -14.38 -2.01
N LEU A 176 -18.88 -13.81 -2.30
CA LEU A 176 -20.01 -13.81 -1.38
C LEU A 176 -20.85 -15.07 -1.55
N PRO A 177 -21.33 -15.71 -0.46
CA PRO A 177 -22.01 -16.99 -0.52
C PRO A 177 -23.36 -16.93 -1.25
N TRP A 178 -24.02 -15.76 -1.29
CA TRP A 178 -25.29 -15.56 -1.99
C TRP A 178 -25.14 -15.20 -3.47
N ASN A 179 -23.93 -15.12 -4.00
CA ASN A 179 -23.67 -14.93 -5.43
C ASN A 179 -23.46 -16.27 -6.17
N ALA A 180 -23.66 -17.41 -5.52
CA ALA A 180 -23.61 -18.69 -6.20
C ALA A 180 -24.65 -18.71 -7.33
N LYS A 181 -24.19 -18.82 -8.58
CA LYS A 181 -25.06 -19.01 -9.75
C LYS A 181 -25.99 -20.16 -9.44
N ARG A 182 -27.30 -20.03 -9.78
CA ARG A 182 -28.24 -21.14 -9.77
C ARG A 182 -27.53 -22.37 -10.34
N GLY A 183 -27.25 -23.36 -9.51
CA GLY A 183 -26.89 -24.67 -9.99
C GLY A 183 -28.01 -25.18 -10.88
N GLU A 184 -27.71 -25.95 -11.91
CA GLU A 184 -28.67 -26.57 -12.81
C GLU A 184 -29.69 -27.47 -12.07
N SER A 185 -29.51 -27.71 -10.77
CA SER A 185 -30.34 -28.51 -9.89
C SER A 185 -31.52 -27.79 -9.21
N GLY A 186 -31.76 -26.52 -9.46
CA GLY A 186 -32.98 -25.82 -8.99
C GLY A 186 -33.08 -25.59 -7.48
N GLU A 187 -32.11 -25.93 -6.68
CA GLU A 187 -32.12 -25.75 -5.23
C GLU A 187 -31.75 -24.31 -4.86
N GLY A 188 -32.70 -23.64 -4.24
CA GLY A 188 -32.66 -22.44 -3.45
C GLY A 188 -31.81 -21.27 -3.94
N LYS A 189 -32.45 -20.20 -4.48
CA LYS A 189 -31.83 -18.87 -4.62
C LYS A 189 -31.27 -18.44 -3.24
N ILE A 190 -29.96 -18.44 -3.06
CA ILE A 190 -29.36 -17.88 -1.84
C ILE A 190 -29.58 -16.37 -1.89
N VAL A 191 -30.52 -15.87 -1.14
CA VAL A 191 -30.90 -14.45 -1.09
C VAL A 191 -29.89 -13.71 -0.19
N PRO A 192 -29.47 -12.52 -0.57
CA PRO A 192 -28.61 -11.71 0.30
C PRO A 192 -29.31 -11.40 1.63
N PRO A 193 -28.55 -11.23 2.72
CA PRO A 193 -29.12 -10.82 4.01
C PRO A 193 -29.87 -9.50 3.89
N ARG A 194 -30.98 -9.35 4.67
CA ARG A 194 -31.79 -8.12 4.64
C ARG A 194 -31.04 -6.86 5.09
N LYS A 195 -29.96 -7.00 5.86
CA LYS A 195 -29.10 -5.88 6.27
C LYS A 195 -27.66 -6.25 5.97
N VAL A 196 -27.01 -5.51 5.07
CA VAL A 196 -25.62 -5.70 4.71
C VAL A 196 -24.84 -4.42 5.02
N GLY A 197 -23.81 -4.55 5.88
CA GLY A 197 -22.89 -3.48 6.22
C GLY A 197 -21.51 -3.76 5.64
N VAL A 198 -20.90 -2.78 5.00
CA VAL A 198 -19.55 -2.90 4.39
C VAL A 198 -18.58 -1.99 5.11
N VAL A 199 -17.44 -2.54 5.50
CA VAL A 199 -16.21 -1.82 5.88
C VAL A 199 -15.09 -2.27 4.95
N SER A 200 -13.98 -1.53 4.90
CA SER A 200 -12.84 -1.86 4.05
C SER A 200 -11.58 -2.08 4.88
N GLN A 201 -10.70 -2.97 4.41
CA GLN A 201 -9.30 -2.97 4.78
C GLN A 201 -8.70 -1.59 4.50
N THR A 202 -7.94 -1.04 5.46
CA THR A 202 -7.47 0.35 5.43
C THR A 202 -6.55 0.69 4.25
N THR A 203 -5.92 -0.32 3.64
CA THR A 203 -4.95 -0.16 2.54
C THR A 203 -5.52 -0.42 1.15
N LYS A 204 -6.85 -0.41 0.99
CA LYS A 204 -7.50 -0.61 -0.32
C LYS A 204 -7.63 0.69 -1.13
N ASN A 205 -8.19 0.59 -2.33
CA ASN A 205 -8.47 1.73 -3.21
C ASN A 205 -9.95 2.14 -3.09
N VAL A 206 -10.21 3.45 -3.03
CA VAL A 206 -11.56 3.99 -2.84
C VAL A 206 -12.43 3.71 -4.06
N ASP A 207 -11.90 3.88 -5.29
CA ASP A 207 -12.68 3.68 -6.52
C ASP A 207 -13.13 2.22 -6.67
N GLU A 208 -12.26 1.27 -6.29
CA GLU A 208 -12.61 -0.16 -6.30
C GLU A 208 -13.61 -0.52 -5.21
N LEU A 209 -13.46 0.05 -4.00
CA LEU A 209 -14.44 -0.10 -2.93
C LEU A 209 -15.82 0.40 -3.37
N MET A 210 -15.87 1.55 -4.04
CA MET A 210 -17.13 2.11 -4.51
C MET A 210 -17.77 1.24 -5.58
N LYS A 211 -17.00 0.72 -6.55
CA LYS A 211 -17.49 -0.22 -7.57
C LYS A 211 -18.08 -1.48 -6.92
N PHE A 212 -17.34 -2.11 -6.01
CA PHE A 212 -17.79 -3.27 -5.25
C PHE A 212 -19.07 -2.98 -4.45
N ALA A 213 -19.11 -1.83 -3.76
CA ALA A 213 -20.26 -1.44 -2.94
C ALA A 213 -21.51 -1.18 -3.77
N MET A 214 -21.38 -0.52 -4.94
CA MET A 214 -22.52 -0.29 -5.86
C MET A 214 -23.06 -1.61 -6.40
N GLU A 215 -22.22 -2.55 -6.80
CA GLU A 215 -22.62 -3.87 -7.26
C GLU A 215 -23.35 -4.65 -6.15
N LEU A 216 -22.79 -4.65 -4.93
CA LEU A 216 -23.41 -5.31 -3.78
C LEU A 216 -24.75 -4.65 -3.39
N GLN A 217 -24.82 -3.31 -3.41
CA GLN A 217 -26.03 -2.57 -3.14
C GLN A 217 -27.15 -2.95 -4.13
N SER A 218 -26.81 -3.10 -5.42
CA SER A 218 -27.79 -3.49 -6.47
C SER A 218 -28.39 -4.88 -6.25
N MET A 219 -27.75 -5.73 -5.44
CA MET A 219 -28.27 -7.05 -5.07
C MET A 219 -29.15 -7.02 -3.82
N VAL A 220 -28.86 -6.08 -2.89
CA VAL A 220 -29.51 -6.04 -1.56
C VAL A 220 -30.75 -5.16 -1.57
N VAL A 221 -30.68 -3.97 -2.13
CA VAL A 221 -31.74 -2.95 -2.02
C VAL A 221 -33.00 -3.32 -2.82
N PRO A 222 -32.94 -3.83 -4.06
CA PRO A 222 -34.15 -4.25 -4.81
C PRO A 222 -34.93 -5.36 -4.14
N GLU A 223 -34.28 -6.19 -3.33
CA GLU A 223 -34.95 -7.27 -2.54
C GLU A 223 -35.51 -6.74 -1.21
N GLY A 224 -35.59 -5.39 -1.04
CA GLY A 224 -36.13 -4.75 0.18
C GLY A 224 -35.14 -4.76 1.35
N GLY A 225 -33.84 -4.94 1.09
CA GLY A 225 -32.81 -4.94 2.10
C GLY A 225 -32.23 -3.54 2.39
N GLU A 226 -31.56 -3.42 3.53
CA GLU A 226 -30.83 -2.24 3.97
C GLU A 226 -29.34 -2.41 3.69
N PHE A 227 -28.73 -1.44 3.00
CA PHE A 227 -27.31 -1.43 2.68
C PHE A 227 -26.62 -0.25 3.36
N ARG A 228 -25.45 -0.50 3.99
CA ARG A 228 -24.65 0.54 4.62
C ARG A 228 -23.18 0.38 4.23
N LEU A 229 -22.64 1.38 3.55
CA LEU A 229 -21.20 1.48 3.26
C LEU A 229 -20.53 2.43 4.27
N CYS A 230 -19.43 1.97 4.85
CA CYS A 230 -18.53 2.78 5.66
C CYS A 230 -17.15 2.73 5.02
N ASN A 231 -16.74 3.81 4.36
CA ASN A 231 -15.38 3.91 3.84
C ASN A 231 -14.40 4.01 5.03
N THR A 232 -13.58 2.96 5.19
CA THR A 232 -12.57 2.85 6.23
C THR A 232 -11.15 2.78 5.67
N ILE A 233 -10.97 3.11 4.39
CA ILE A 233 -9.65 3.30 3.80
C ILE A 233 -8.99 4.48 4.52
N CYS A 234 -7.76 4.28 5.00
CA CYS A 234 -7.10 5.30 5.80
C CYS A 234 -6.59 6.46 4.93
N GLU A 235 -6.54 7.64 5.52
CA GLU A 235 -6.05 8.86 4.86
C GLU A 235 -4.64 8.68 4.30
N PRO A 236 -3.63 8.15 5.07
CA PRO A 236 -2.30 7.93 4.53
C PRO A 236 -2.24 7.02 3.30
N THR A 237 -3.17 6.07 3.18
CA THR A 237 -3.28 5.24 1.96
C THR A 237 -3.81 6.06 0.78
N SER A 238 -4.85 6.86 1.01
CA SER A 238 -5.46 7.69 -0.03
C SER A 238 -4.49 8.77 -0.52
N GLU A 239 -3.77 9.43 0.39
CA GLU A 239 -2.77 10.46 0.09
C GLU A 239 -1.66 9.92 -0.82
N ARG A 240 -1.10 8.75 -0.50
CA ARG A 240 -0.06 8.11 -1.34
C ARG A 240 -0.58 7.74 -2.73
N GLN A 241 -1.80 7.25 -2.83
CA GLN A 241 -2.41 6.96 -4.13
C GLN A 241 -2.67 8.25 -4.93
N HIS A 242 -3.09 9.33 -4.28
CA HIS A 242 -3.25 10.63 -4.93
C HIS A 242 -1.89 11.23 -5.35
N ALA A 243 -0.86 11.12 -4.50
CA ALA A 243 0.49 11.56 -4.84
C ALA A 243 1.04 10.79 -6.05
N LEU A 244 0.78 9.48 -6.13
CA LEU A 244 1.13 8.67 -7.30
C LEU A 244 0.38 9.13 -8.57
N LYS A 245 -0.92 9.39 -8.46
CA LYS A 245 -1.70 9.91 -9.59
C LYS A 245 -1.10 11.23 -10.11
N ARG A 246 -0.68 12.14 -9.19
CA ARG A 246 0.00 13.39 -9.56
C ARG A 246 1.33 13.16 -10.28
N LEU A 247 2.14 12.17 -9.86
CA LEU A 247 3.36 11.80 -10.59
C LEU A 247 3.07 11.44 -12.05
N VAL A 248 2.00 10.71 -12.32
CA VAL A 248 1.61 10.30 -13.66
C VAL A 248 1.07 11.49 -14.46
N GLU A 249 0.14 12.24 -13.90
CA GLU A 249 -0.63 13.28 -14.61
C GLU A 249 0.16 14.59 -14.81
N ARG A 250 0.96 14.99 -13.80
CA ARG A 250 1.71 16.25 -13.81
C ARG A 250 3.15 16.08 -14.29
N ASP A 251 3.83 15.05 -13.79
CA ASP A 251 5.26 14.89 -13.98
C ASP A 251 5.58 13.95 -15.17
N HIS A 252 4.56 13.32 -15.75
CA HIS A 252 4.63 12.48 -16.96
C HIS A 252 5.73 11.42 -16.87
N VAL A 253 5.72 10.64 -15.78
CA VAL A 253 6.71 9.59 -15.54
C VAL A 253 6.52 8.41 -16.51
N ASP A 254 7.62 7.86 -17.02
CA ASP A 254 7.64 6.71 -17.96
C ASP A 254 7.62 5.37 -17.24
N LEU A 255 8.08 5.38 -15.99
CA LEU A 255 8.26 4.20 -15.14
C LEU A 255 8.01 4.60 -13.69
N ILE A 256 7.41 3.71 -12.91
CA ILE A 256 7.23 3.90 -11.47
C ILE A 256 7.90 2.76 -10.71
N LEU A 257 8.68 3.12 -9.69
CA LEU A 257 9.18 2.19 -8.67
C LEU A 257 8.40 2.42 -7.38
N ALA A 258 7.60 1.42 -6.99
CA ALA A 258 6.87 1.40 -5.73
C ALA A 258 7.70 0.59 -4.72
N ILE A 259 8.28 1.29 -3.73
CA ILE A 259 9.24 0.71 -2.78
C ILE A 259 8.52 0.24 -1.53
N GLY A 260 8.81 -1.00 -1.12
CA GLY A 260 8.33 -1.55 0.16
C GLY A 260 8.21 -3.07 0.17
N GLY A 261 7.91 -3.64 1.32
CA GLY A 261 7.85 -5.08 1.50
C GLY A 261 6.84 -5.78 0.58
N LYS A 262 7.20 -6.92 -0.02
CA LYS A 262 6.32 -7.69 -0.94
C LYS A 262 4.98 -8.09 -0.31
N LYS A 263 4.95 -8.26 1.01
CA LYS A 263 3.71 -8.52 1.77
C LYS A 263 2.89 -7.28 2.08
N SER A 264 3.40 -6.07 1.78
CA SER A 264 2.70 -4.82 2.05
C SER A 264 1.57 -4.59 1.05
N SER A 265 0.33 -4.69 1.51
CA SER A 265 -0.87 -4.40 0.70
C SER A 265 -0.87 -2.96 0.18
N ASN A 266 -0.37 -2.00 0.96
CA ASN A 266 -0.29 -0.61 0.52
C ASN A 266 0.70 -0.42 -0.63
N THR A 267 1.91 -1.03 -0.55
CA THR A 267 2.91 -0.93 -1.61
C THR A 267 2.46 -1.62 -2.90
N ALA A 268 1.93 -2.85 -2.78
CA ALA A 268 1.36 -3.57 -3.93
C ALA A 268 0.28 -2.72 -4.63
N ARG A 269 -0.57 -2.05 -3.85
CA ARG A 269 -1.62 -1.18 -4.39
C ARG A 269 -1.07 0.02 -5.16
N LEU A 270 0.05 0.61 -4.74
CA LEU A 270 0.68 1.71 -5.48
C LEU A 270 1.13 1.25 -6.88
N ALA A 271 1.79 0.10 -6.99
CA ALA A 271 2.18 -0.45 -8.27
C ALA A 271 0.95 -0.79 -9.16
N GLU A 272 -0.11 -1.35 -8.59
CA GLU A 272 -1.36 -1.63 -9.30
C GLU A 272 -2.04 -0.36 -9.83
N VAL A 273 -2.07 0.73 -9.04
CA VAL A 273 -2.62 2.02 -9.47
C VAL A 273 -1.82 2.58 -10.64
N GLY A 274 -0.49 2.60 -10.57
CA GLY A 274 0.35 3.08 -11.67
C GLY A 274 0.14 2.28 -12.96
N ASN A 275 0.09 0.94 -12.86
CA ASN A 275 -0.20 0.06 -14.01
C ASN A 275 -1.60 0.32 -14.57
N SER A 276 -2.61 0.57 -13.75
CA SER A 276 -3.97 0.89 -14.19
C SER A 276 -4.08 2.23 -14.93
N MET A 277 -3.12 3.14 -14.70
CA MET A 277 -2.99 4.41 -15.41
C MET A 277 -2.13 4.31 -16.69
N GLY A 278 -1.70 3.10 -17.05
CA GLY A 278 -0.92 2.84 -18.26
C GLY A 278 0.59 3.08 -18.11
N VAL A 279 1.10 3.31 -16.90
CA VAL A 279 2.53 3.50 -16.63
C VAL A 279 3.11 2.20 -16.06
N ARG A 280 4.20 1.69 -16.67
CA ARG A 280 4.92 0.52 -16.16
C ARG A 280 5.34 0.75 -14.70
N SER A 281 4.83 -0.09 -13.79
CA SER A 281 5.03 0.10 -12.36
C SER A 281 5.51 -1.18 -11.72
N TYR A 282 6.64 -1.12 -11.02
CA TYR A 282 7.28 -2.26 -10.39
C TYR A 282 7.31 -2.11 -8.87
N HIS A 283 6.92 -3.17 -8.18
CA HIS A 283 7.02 -3.26 -6.72
C HIS A 283 8.36 -3.86 -6.36
N ILE A 284 9.23 -3.11 -5.70
CA ILE A 284 10.57 -3.51 -5.29
C ILE A 284 10.75 -3.35 -3.77
N GLU A 285 11.57 -4.21 -3.17
CA GLU A 285 11.98 -4.10 -1.77
C GLU A 285 13.35 -3.44 -1.61
N ARG A 286 14.20 -3.55 -2.64
CA ARG A 286 15.62 -3.16 -2.58
C ARG A 286 16.10 -2.61 -3.91
N PRO A 287 17.15 -1.76 -3.91
CA PRO A 287 17.74 -1.21 -5.14
C PRO A 287 18.24 -2.29 -6.12
N GLU A 288 18.69 -3.45 -5.61
CA GLU A 288 19.23 -4.55 -6.40
C GLU A 288 18.17 -5.22 -7.28
N GLU A 289 16.88 -5.01 -6.98
CA GLU A 289 15.76 -5.52 -7.79
C GLU A 289 15.50 -4.66 -9.04
N ILE A 290 16.19 -3.51 -9.19
CA ILE A 290 16.04 -2.66 -10.37
C ILE A 290 16.73 -3.33 -11.56
N GLU A 291 15.94 -3.72 -12.55
CA GLU A 291 16.45 -4.29 -13.79
C GLU A 291 16.77 -3.17 -14.79
N ASP A 292 17.97 -3.19 -15.37
CA ASP A 292 18.38 -2.17 -16.35
C ASP A 292 17.48 -2.19 -17.61
N ALA A 293 16.88 -3.33 -17.92
CA ALA A 293 15.90 -3.47 -18.99
C ALA A 293 14.64 -2.60 -18.77
N TRP A 294 14.23 -2.38 -17.53
CA TRP A 294 13.10 -1.49 -17.22
C TRP A 294 13.42 -0.02 -17.53
N LEU A 295 14.71 0.33 -17.35
CA LEU A 295 15.21 1.71 -17.48
C LEU A 295 15.61 2.08 -18.91
N ALA A 296 15.68 1.12 -19.84
CA ALA A 296 16.27 1.31 -21.17
C ALA A 296 15.61 2.47 -21.93
N GLU A 297 14.29 2.61 -21.84
CA GLU A 297 13.49 3.63 -22.54
C GLU A 297 12.94 4.71 -21.59
N ALA A 298 13.18 4.59 -20.28
CA ALA A 298 12.66 5.53 -19.30
C ALA A 298 13.56 6.77 -19.21
N THR A 299 13.01 7.94 -19.39
CA THR A 299 13.67 9.24 -19.18
C THR A 299 13.30 9.84 -17.83
N THR A 300 12.06 9.65 -17.40
CA THR A 300 11.57 10.13 -16.10
C THR A 300 11.09 8.95 -15.27
N VAL A 301 11.81 8.65 -14.18
CA VAL A 301 11.43 7.59 -13.24
C VAL A 301 10.75 8.19 -12.03
N GLY A 302 9.49 7.78 -11.81
CA GLY A 302 8.71 8.10 -10.62
C GLY A 302 9.06 7.15 -9.48
N VAL A 303 9.33 7.69 -8.31
CA VAL A 303 9.55 6.91 -7.08
C VAL A 303 8.44 7.17 -6.09
N THR A 304 7.81 6.12 -5.61
CA THR A 304 6.85 6.14 -4.50
C THR A 304 7.17 5.04 -3.51
N ALA A 305 6.65 5.15 -2.29
CA ALA A 305 6.93 4.16 -1.26
C ALA A 305 5.71 3.88 -0.39
N GLY A 306 5.58 2.61 0.02
CA GLY A 306 4.52 2.17 0.92
C GLY A 306 4.66 2.75 2.33
N ALA A 307 3.55 2.78 3.07
CA ALA A 307 3.44 3.33 4.42
C ALA A 307 4.32 2.63 5.48
N SER A 308 4.97 1.54 5.14
CA SER A 308 5.89 0.77 6.00
C SER A 308 7.35 0.80 5.50
N THR A 309 7.69 1.70 4.58
CA THR A 309 9.03 1.80 3.98
C THR A 309 9.85 2.87 4.71
N PRO A 310 11.03 2.54 5.24
CA PRO A 310 11.92 3.51 5.86
C PRO A 310 12.57 4.45 4.85
N ASP A 311 12.92 5.64 5.32
CA ASP A 311 13.44 6.73 4.49
C ASP A 311 14.78 6.36 3.82
N ASP A 312 15.69 5.71 4.55
CA ASP A 312 16.98 5.26 4.03
C ASP A 312 16.86 4.26 2.85
N VAL A 313 15.84 3.40 2.86
CA VAL A 313 15.59 2.49 1.73
C VAL A 313 15.14 3.26 0.48
N ILE A 314 14.39 4.34 0.68
CA ILE A 314 13.99 5.23 -0.42
C ILE A 314 15.21 5.95 -0.97
N GLU A 315 16.07 6.47 -0.09
CA GLU A 315 17.33 7.12 -0.45
C GLU A 315 18.27 6.18 -1.21
N ASP A 316 18.39 4.93 -0.78
CA ASP A 316 19.19 3.90 -1.46
C ASP A 316 18.70 3.64 -2.89
N VAL A 317 17.38 3.57 -3.12
CA VAL A 317 16.80 3.40 -4.45
C VAL A 317 17.07 4.63 -5.33
N VAL A 318 16.90 5.84 -4.80
CA VAL A 318 17.21 7.08 -5.54
C VAL A 318 18.72 7.16 -5.86
N GLY A 319 19.59 6.78 -4.92
CA GLY A 319 21.03 6.68 -5.13
C GLY A 319 21.40 5.67 -6.22
N ALA A 320 20.73 4.52 -6.26
CA ALA A 320 20.93 3.50 -7.29
C ALA A 320 20.50 3.98 -8.69
N LEU A 321 19.45 4.80 -8.79
CA LEU A 321 19.06 5.46 -10.03
C LEU A 321 20.07 6.54 -10.43
N ALA A 322 20.58 7.32 -9.48
CA ALA A 322 21.63 8.32 -9.73
C ALA A 322 22.91 7.66 -10.28
N ALA A 323 23.32 6.52 -9.72
CA ALA A 323 24.44 5.72 -10.24
C ALA A 323 24.24 5.22 -11.68
N ARG A 324 22.99 5.13 -12.14
CA ARG A 324 22.60 4.78 -13.52
C ARG A 324 22.38 6.01 -14.43
N GLY A 325 22.80 7.20 -13.99
CA GLY A 325 22.80 8.43 -14.78
C GLY A 325 21.47 9.20 -14.76
N TYR A 326 20.61 8.98 -13.77
CA TYR A 326 19.42 9.80 -13.54
C TYR A 326 19.77 10.97 -12.62
N ALA A 327 19.37 12.18 -12.97
CA ALA A 327 19.46 13.32 -12.08
C ALA A 327 18.57 13.09 -10.84
N PRO A 328 19.07 13.38 -9.63
CA PRO A 328 18.32 13.24 -8.41
C PRO A 328 17.11 14.20 -8.39
N PRO A 329 16.09 13.95 -7.54
CA PRO A 329 14.90 14.78 -7.48
C PRO A 329 15.23 16.21 -7.03
N GLU A 330 14.62 17.20 -7.70
CA GLU A 330 14.74 18.60 -7.30
C GLU A 330 14.17 18.81 -5.89
N GLY A 331 14.92 19.44 -5.00
CA GLY A 331 14.55 19.67 -3.61
C GLY A 331 14.69 18.46 -2.68
N GLY A 332 15.29 17.36 -3.17
CA GLY A 332 15.53 16.15 -2.37
C GLY A 332 14.26 15.33 -2.08
N ILE A 333 14.40 14.37 -1.16
CA ILE A 333 13.28 13.55 -0.67
C ILE A 333 12.66 14.29 0.51
N ARG A 334 11.35 14.60 0.42
CA ARG A 334 10.61 15.15 1.56
C ARG A 334 10.20 14.02 2.49
N HIS A 335 10.69 14.06 3.70
CA HIS A 335 10.24 13.14 4.75
C HIS A 335 9.00 13.70 5.43
N ILE A 336 8.07 12.80 5.77
CA ILE A 336 6.89 13.19 6.56
C ILE A 336 7.37 13.64 7.94
N ASP A 337 6.86 14.78 8.39
CA ASP A 337 7.13 15.30 9.74
C ASP A 337 6.93 14.19 10.80
N PRO A 338 7.95 13.82 11.57
CA PRO A 338 7.83 12.78 12.59
C PRO A 338 6.79 13.12 13.66
N ASP A 339 6.53 14.40 13.90
CA ASP A 339 5.57 14.89 14.90
C ASP A 339 4.14 15.07 14.34
N TYR A 340 3.93 14.83 13.03
CA TYR A 340 2.61 14.91 12.42
C TYR A 340 1.67 13.85 13.01
N VAL A 341 0.61 14.29 13.66
CA VAL A 341 -0.50 13.45 14.15
C VAL A 341 -1.76 13.82 13.36
N PRO A 342 -2.34 12.87 12.60
CA PRO A 342 -3.56 13.15 11.87
C PRO A 342 -4.72 13.48 12.82
N ALA A 343 -5.64 14.35 12.41
CA ALA A 343 -6.89 14.59 13.13
C ALA A 343 -7.78 13.34 13.05
N PHE A 344 -8.27 12.84 14.18
CA PHE A 344 -9.12 11.64 14.30
C PHE A 344 -10.60 11.98 14.34
#